data_bb6e42712120ec4e170993df0f070436
#
_entry.id   bb6e42712120ec4e170993df0f070436
#
_cell.length_a   1.000
_cell.length_b   1.000
_cell.length_c   1.000
_cell.angle_alpha   90.00
_cell.angle_beta   90.00
_cell.angle_gamma   90.00
#
_symmetry.space_group_name_H-M   'P 1'
#
loop_
_entity.id
_entity.type
_entity.pdbx_description
1 polymer ?
#
loop_
_entity_poly.entity_id
_entity_poly.type
_entity_poly.pdbx_seq_one_letter_code
_entity_poly.pdbx_strand_id
1 'polypeptide(L)'
;MPSSMELAARLSGVVSAQQEMLSVLNDPQQVMQLAVNRTPDVTNSAGAVVELAEGDQLVYRAASGPAVRHIGMRLPIDDSISGSCIIEQRPIRCDNVDLDPRVNSAAARMIGIRSLIVAPLVHGGKAVGVLKTFSHKTNTFDDLDTYTLQLLAMMTSAALMEAQEIRARQASEERYRMLFGRNVAGVFRTTLDGRILDCNEALAGYLGYASREDLLAHQAWDIYQQRSDREKYLEELQRDRALTNRRLQLRRKDGSIIMGIVTASIIPTDSGESQVLGTMVEDT
;
A
#
# COMPACT_ATOMS: atom_id res chain seq x y z
N MET A 1 25.41 14.35 -31.65
CA MET A 1 24.28 13.44 -31.57
C MET A 1 24.79 12.11 -31.03
N PRO A 2 24.11 11.51 -30.01
CA PRO A 2 24.51 10.18 -29.54
C PRO A 2 24.44 9.17 -30.67
N SER A 3 25.33 8.17 -30.66
CA SER A 3 25.25 7.09 -31.64
C SER A 3 24.01 6.26 -31.45
N SER A 4 23.46 5.66 -32.52
CA SER A 4 22.32 4.74 -32.41
C SER A 4 22.60 3.55 -31.49
N MET A 5 23.85 3.16 -31.36
CA MET A 5 24.29 2.09 -30.47
C MET A 5 24.25 2.51 -28.98
N GLU A 6 24.61 3.76 -28.69
CA GLU A 6 24.52 4.32 -27.33
C GLU A 6 23.04 4.48 -26.88
N LEU A 7 22.19 4.97 -27.76
CA LEU A 7 20.74 5.04 -27.48
C LEU A 7 20.14 3.66 -27.21
N ALA A 8 20.49 2.66 -28.03
CA ALA A 8 20.02 1.29 -27.85
C ALA A 8 20.49 0.69 -26.52
N ALA A 9 21.75 0.92 -26.12
CA ALA A 9 22.29 0.44 -24.85
C ALA A 9 21.55 1.07 -23.64
N ARG A 10 21.29 2.37 -23.67
CA ARG A 10 20.55 3.07 -22.60
C ARG A 10 19.11 2.58 -22.49
N LEU A 11 18.39 2.44 -23.61
CA LEU A 11 17.04 1.89 -23.63
C LEU A 11 16.99 0.45 -23.11
N SER A 12 17.96 -0.39 -23.49
CA SER A 12 18.07 -1.75 -22.95
C SER A 12 18.28 -1.74 -21.44
N GLY A 13 19.11 -0.84 -20.91
CA GLY A 13 19.33 -0.67 -19.47
C GLY A 13 18.05 -0.23 -18.74
N VAL A 14 17.26 0.69 -19.31
CA VAL A 14 15.98 1.13 -18.76
C VAL A 14 14.96 -0.02 -18.73
N VAL A 15 14.87 -0.82 -19.81
CA VAL A 15 13.99 -1.99 -19.86
C VAL A 15 14.39 -3.04 -18.83
N SER A 16 15.71 -3.31 -18.70
CA SER A 16 16.21 -4.23 -17.67
C SER A 16 15.85 -3.76 -16.26
N ALA A 17 16.05 -2.48 -15.97
CA ALA A 17 15.66 -1.89 -14.67
C ALA A 17 14.17 -2.06 -14.40
N GLN A 18 13.31 -1.86 -15.41
CA GLN A 18 11.86 -2.09 -15.27
C GLN A 18 11.53 -3.55 -14.93
N GLN A 19 12.12 -4.50 -15.65
CA GLN A 19 11.89 -5.93 -15.38
C GLN A 19 12.30 -6.31 -13.95
N GLU A 20 13.42 -5.79 -13.48
CA GLU A 20 13.87 -6.03 -12.10
C GLU A 20 12.92 -5.40 -11.07
N MET A 21 12.42 -4.17 -11.29
CA MET A 21 11.44 -3.53 -10.41
C MET A 21 10.14 -4.35 -10.33
N LEU A 22 9.67 -4.91 -11.46
CA LEU A 22 8.48 -5.76 -11.49
C LEU A 22 8.64 -7.05 -10.67
N SER A 23 9.86 -7.53 -10.48
CA SER A 23 10.13 -8.73 -9.67
C SER A 23 10.08 -8.49 -8.15
N VAL A 24 10.05 -7.23 -7.70
CA VAL A 24 10.08 -6.83 -6.28
C VAL A 24 8.91 -5.93 -5.88
N LEU A 25 7.78 -6.00 -6.58
CA LEU A 25 6.59 -5.18 -6.33
C LEU A 25 5.94 -5.39 -4.95
N ASN A 26 6.35 -6.37 -4.19
CA ASN A 26 5.90 -6.58 -2.81
C ASN A 26 6.62 -5.69 -1.79
N ASP A 27 7.69 -4.97 -2.20
CA ASP A 27 8.48 -4.11 -1.31
C ASP A 27 8.82 -2.76 -1.96
N PRO A 28 8.08 -1.68 -1.60
CA PRO A 28 8.36 -0.33 -2.11
C PRO A 28 9.80 0.15 -1.88
N GLN A 29 10.45 -0.29 -0.80
CA GLN A 29 11.83 0.07 -0.51
C GLN A 29 12.80 -0.56 -1.50
N GLN A 30 12.58 -1.82 -1.89
CA GLN A 30 13.37 -2.50 -2.90
C GLN A 30 13.19 -1.87 -4.28
N VAL A 31 11.98 -1.46 -4.64
CA VAL A 31 11.73 -0.72 -5.90
C VAL A 31 12.57 0.56 -5.97
N MET A 32 12.53 1.38 -4.91
CA MET A 32 13.33 2.62 -4.84
C MET A 32 14.82 2.34 -4.88
N GLN A 33 15.29 1.30 -4.18
CA GLN A 33 16.71 0.93 -4.15
C GLN A 33 17.20 0.43 -5.52
N LEU A 34 16.39 -0.33 -6.24
CA LEU A 34 16.68 -0.73 -7.61
C LEU A 34 16.76 0.48 -8.54
N ALA A 35 15.82 1.41 -8.44
CA ALA A 35 15.83 2.63 -9.24
C ALA A 35 17.15 3.39 -9.08
N VAL A 36 17.57 3.67 -7.85
CA VAL A 36 18.82 4.43 -7.61
C VAL A 36 20.08 3.64 -7.99
N ASN A 37 20.07 2.31 -7.89
CA ASN A 37 21.20 1.48 -8.27
C ASN A 37 21.39 1.42 -9.80
N ARG A 38 20.28 1.41 -10.56
CA ARG A 38 20.31 1.32 -12.03
C ARG A 38 20.47 2.68 -12.72
N THR A 39 20.14 3.77 -12.04
CA THR A 39 20.26 5.12 -12.62
C THR A 39 21.69 5.44 -13.09
N PRO A 40 22.76 5.20 -12.31
CA PRO A 40 24.12 5.46 -12.75
C PRO A 40 24.52 4.70 -14.03
N ASP A 41 24.03 3.47 -14.20
CA ASP A 41 24.36 2.63 -15.35
C ASP A 41 23.83 3.22 -16.68
N VAL A 42 22.68 3.92 -16.61
CA VAL A 42 21.99 4.47 -17.79
C VAL A 42 22.25 5.96 -18.02
N THR A 43 22.77 6.69 -17.01
CA THR A 43 23.06 8.14 -17.09
C THR A 43 24.55 8.47 -16.90
N ASN A 44 25.42 7.47 -16.78
CA ASN A 44 26.86 7.62 -16.52
C ASN A 44 27.18 8.62 -15.38
N SER A 45 26.42 8.51 -14.29
CA SER A 45 26.47 9.42 -13.14
C SER A 45 27.22 8.82 -11.95
N ALA A 46 27.51 9.63 -10.92
CA ALA A 46 28.22 9.22 -9.71
C ALA A 46 27.28 8.57 -8.68
N GLY A 47 25.98 8.74 -8.82
CA GLY A 47 24.97 8.19 -7.93
C GLY A 47 23.60 8.80 -8.18
N ALA A 48 22.61 8.25 -7.48
CA ALA A 48 21.22 8.69 -7.57
C ALA A 48 20.54 8.69 -6.21
N VAL A 49 19.41 9.39 -6.11
CA VAL A 49 18.58 9.50 -4.91
C VAL A 49 17.11 9.47 -5.32
N VAL A 50 16.30 8.72 -4.59
CA VAL A 50 14.84 8.88 -4.56
C VAL A 50 14.49 9.73 -3.34
N GLU A 51 13.82 10.85 -3.58
CA GLU A 51 13.25 11.73 -2.57
C GLU A 51 11.73 11.62 -2.62
N LEU A 52 11.09 11.37 -1.50
CA LEU A 52 9.62 11.39 -1.40
C LEU A 52 9.14 12.61 -0.61
N ALA A 53 8.03 13.17 -1.04
CA ALA A 53 7.39 14.30 -0.36
C ALA A 53 6.69 13.83 0.93
N GLU A 54 6.98 14.48 2.05
CA GLU A 54 6.38 14.26 3.36
C GLU A 54 6.04 15.61 3.99
N GLY A 55 4.80 16.03 3.85
CA GLY A 55 4.38 17.37 4.23
C GLY A 55 5.08 18.43 3.37
N ASP A 56 5.80 19.34 3.99
CA ASP A 56 6.57 20.42 3.38
C ASP A 56 8.04 20.03 3.08
N GLN A 57 8.40 18.77 3.27
CA GLN A 57 9.77 18.28 3.16
C GLN A 57 9.91 17.16 2.11
N LEU A 58 11.10 17.08 1.55
CA LEU A 58 11.58 15.97 0.73
C LEU A 58 12.54 15.12 1.55
N VAL A 59 12.28 13.84 1.60
CA VAL A 59 13.06 12.89 2.40
C VAL A 59 13.79 11.91 1.49
N TYR A 60 15.10 11.77 1.67
CA TYR A 60 15.92 10.77 0.99
C TYR A 60 15.51 9.36 1.43
N ARG A 61 14.81 8.62 0.58
CA ARG A 61 14.30 7.27 0.87
C ARG A 61 15.16 6.15 0.34
N ALA A 62 15.84 6.39 -0.76
CA ALA A 62 16.83 5.48 -1.30
C ALA A 62 17.96 6.28 -1.96
N ALA A 63 19.14 5.72 -1.96
CA ALA A 63 20.31 6.39 -2.56
C ALA A 63 21.32 5.37 -3.05
N SER A 64 22.16 5.81 -4.03
CA SER A 64 23.33 5.09 -4.49
C SER A 64 24.57 6.00 -4.51
N GLY A 65 25.76 5.41 -4.63
CA GLY A 65 27.01 6.15 -4.59
C GLY A 65 27.24 6.88 -3.26
N PRO A 66 27.90 8.05 -3.26
CA PRO A 66 28.19 8.83 -2.06
C PRO A 66 26.96 9.27 -1.25
N ALA A 67 25.79 9.36 -1.89
CA ALA A 67 24.55 9.80 -1.26
C ALA A 67 23.97 8.80 -0.25
N VAL A 68 24.40 7.53 -0.25
CA VAL A 68 23.92 6.48 0.66
C VAL A 68 24.05 6.90 2.13
N ARG A 69 25.10 7.63 2.50
CA ARG A 69 25.33 8.10 3.89
C ARG A 69 24.31 9.14 4.35
N HIS A 70 23.50 9.65 3.43
CA HIS A 70 22.53 10.72 3.68
C HIS A 70 21.08 10.24 3.58
N ILE A 71 20.83 8.93 3.55
CA ILE A 71 19.46 8.38 3.64
C ILE A 71 18.80 8.90 4.92
N GLY A 72 17.57 9.37 4.81
CA GLY A 72 16.83 10.04 5.88
C GLY A 72 17.03 11.56 5.96
N MET A 73 17.94 12.13 5.14
CA MET A 73 18.09 13.59 5.03
C MET A 73 16.76 14.22 4.61
N ARG A 74 16.44 15.34 5.24
CA ARG A 74 15.22 16.11 4.99
C ARG A 74 15.59 17.49 4.42
N LEU A 75 14.98 17.85 3.33
CA LEU A 75 15.16 19.15 2.67
C LEU A 75 13.79 19.79 2.47
N PRO A 76 13.65 21.14 2.59
CA PRO A 76 12.39 21.80 2.30
C PRO A 76 12.02 21.63 0.82
N ILE A 77 10.72 21.57 0.52
CA ILE A 77 10.22 21.60 -0.86
C ILE A 77 10.44 22.99 -1.42
N ASP A 78 10.06 24.02 -0.67
CA ASP A 78 10.26 25.41 -1.07
C ASP A 78 11.76 25.72 -1.22
N ASP A 79 12.08 26.58 -2.20
CA ASP A 79 13.45 27.03 -2.50
C ASP A 79 14.43 25.88 -2.79
N SER A 80 13.95 24.76 -3.34
CA SER A 80 14.78 23.65 -3.75
C SER A 80 14.57 23.27 -5.21
N ILE A 81 15.62 22.77 -5.87
CA ILE A 81 15.53 22.30 -7.26
C ILE A 81 14.62 21.08 -7.39
N SER A 82 14.60 20.22 -6.38
CA SER A 82 13.70 19.07 -6.32
C SER A 82 12.24 19.52 -6.12
N GLY A 83 12.01 20.55 -5.30
CA GLY A 83 10.69 21.16 -5.14
C GLY A 83 10.20 21.85 -6.40
N SER A 84 11.08 22.59 -7.11
CA SER A 84 10.76 23.16 -8.43
C SER A 84 10.33 22.08 -9.40
N CYS A 85 11.04 20.94 -9.42
CA CYS A 85 10.69 19.79 -10.27
C CYS A 85 9.32 19.21 -9.94
N ILE A 86 8.94 19.12 -8.66
CA ILE A 86 7.62 18.67 -8.22
C ILE A 86 6.53 19.63 -8.67
N ILE A 87 6.73 20.94 -8.49
CA ILE A 87 5.75 21.97 -8.85
C ILE A 87 5.55 22.04 -10.36
N GLU A 88 6.63 22.04 -11.12
CA GLU A 88 6.61 22.15 -12.57
C GLU A 88 6.26 20.82 -13.28
N GLN A 89 6.33 19.69 -12.56
CA GLN A 89 6.09 18.33 -13.05
C GLN A 89 6.87 17.99 -14.33
N ARG A 90 8.06 18.53 -14.47
CA ARG A 90 8.99 18.28 -15.59
C ARG A 90 10.41 18.09 -15.09
N PRO A 91 11.24 17.36 -15.83
CA PRO A 91 12.65 17.23 -15.49
C PRO A 91 13.36 18.60 -15.45
N ILE A 92 14.30 18.74 -14.54
CA ILE A 92 15.16 19.90 -14.43
C ILE A 92 16.60 19.46 -14.43
N ARG A 93 17.43 20.05 -15.32
CA ARG A 93 18.86 19.87 -15.36
C ARG A 93 19.57 21.08 -14.76
N CYS A 94 20.58 20.82 -13.94
CA CYS A 94 21.48 21.83 -13.40
C CYS A 94 22.92 21.47 -13.78
N ASP A 95 23.52 22.26 -14.65
CA ASP A 95 24.86 22.03 -15.18
C ASP A 95 25.97 22.45 -14.20
N ASN A 96 25.68 23.39 -13.28
CA ASN A 96 26.59 23.80 -12.22
C ASN A 96 25.80 24.22 -10.96
N VAL A 97 25.89 23.41 -9.91
CA VAL A 97 25.17 23.65 -8.64
C VAL A 97 25.60 24.91 -7.90
N ASP A 98 26.81 25.42 -8.13
CA ASP A 98 27.28 26.66 -7.49
C ASP A 98 26.66 27.93 -8.12
N LEU A 99 26.08 27.80 -9.31
CA LEU A 99 25.44 28.91 -10.04
C LEU A 99 23.92 28.88 -10.03
N ASP A 100 23.31 27.77 -9.60
CA ASP A 100 21.85 27.64 -9.56
C ASP A 100 21.31 27.97 -8.16
N PRO A 101 20.56 29.08 -8.01
CA PRO A 101 20.06 29.53 -6.72
C PRO A 101 19.05 28.55 -6.09
N ARG A 102 18.45 27.65 -6.86
CA ARG A 102 17.50 26.61 -6.38
C ARG A 102 18.21 25.46 -5.68
N VAL A 103 19.53 25.35 -5.82
CA VAL A 103 20.29 24.24 -5.23
C VAL A 103 20.79 24.61 -3.83
N ASN A 104 20.46 23.78 -2.84
CA ASN A 104 21.07 23.89 -1.52
C ASN A 104 22.56 23.54 -1.61
N SER A 105 23.39 24.58 -1.74
CA SER A 105 24.84 24.44 -1.93
C SER A 105 25.52 23.73 -0.76
N ALA A 106 25.01 23.79 0.47
CA ALA A 106 25.58 23.09 1.61
C ALA A 106 25.33 21.58 1.48
N ALA A 107 24.11 21.16 1.19
CA ALA A 107 23.76 19.75 0.96
C ALA A 107 24.51 19.18 -0.26
N ALA A 108 24.60 19.94 -1.35
CA ALA A 108 25.33 19.54 -2.55
C ALA A 108 26.83 19.30 -2.26
N ARG A 109 27.47 20.18 -1.50
CA ARG A 109 28.88 20.05 -1.10
C ARG A 109 29.15 18.85 -0.22
N MET A 110 28.23 18.52 0.71
CA MET A 110 28.38 17.35 1.59
C MET A 110 28.48 16.03 0.80
N ILE A 111 27.78 15.95 -0.33
CA ILE A 111 27.75 14.76 -1.21
C ILE A 111 28.79 14.88 -2.34
N GLY A 112 29.33 16.06 -2.58
CA GLY A 112 30.27 16.35 -3.67
C GLY A 112 29.59 16.54 -5.02
N ILE A 113 28.33 16.98 -5.04
CA ILE A 113 27.55 17.22 -6.26
C ILE A 113 28.03 18.49 -6.94
N ARG A 114 28.27 18.44 -8.28
CA ARG A 114 28.66 19.58 -9.12
C ARG A 114 27.65 19.83 -10.25
N SER A 115 27.01 18.79 -10.76
CA SER A 115 25.88 18.87 -11.68
C SER A 115 24.85 17.78 -11.34
N LEU A 116 23.59 17.98 -11.73
CA LEU A 116 22.52 17.04 -11.44
C LEU A 116 21.36 17.13 -12.43
N ILE A 117 20.56 16.07 -12.48
CA ILE A 117 19.23 16.07 -13.11
C ILE A 117 18.24 15.60 -12.07
N VAL A 118 17.06 16.18 -12.06
CA VAL A 118 15.92 15.78 -11.23
C VAL A 118 14.73 15.50 -12.13
N ALA A 119 14.10 14.35 -11.98
CA ALA A 119 12.89 13.97 -12.70
C ALA A 119 11.76 13.65 -11.72
N PRO A 120 10.50 14.10 -11.97
CA PRO A 120 9.41 13.91 -11.04
C PRO A 120 8.89 12.48 -11.06
N LEU A 121 8.55 11.94 -9.89
CA LEU A 121 7.79 10.71 -9.71
C LEU A 121 6.31 11.10 -9.67
N VAL A 122 5.61 10.91 -10.79
CA VAL A 122 4.21 11.36 -10.95
C VAL A 122 3.27 10.19 -10.82
N HIS A 123 2.23 10.35 -9.98
CA HIS A 123 1.12 9.41 -9.84
C HIS A 123 -0.20 10.16 -9.76
N GLY A 124 -1.22 9.71 -10.54
CA GLY A 124 -2.54 10.34 -10.54
C GLY A 124 -2.52 11.84 -10.86
N GLY A 125 -1.56 12.28 -11.69
CA GLY A 125 -1.39 13.70 -12.05
C GLY A 125 -0.69 14.55 -10.98
N LYS A 126 -0.17 13.95 -9.90
CA LYS A 126 0.59 14.65 -8.84
C LYS A 126 2.00 14.07 -8.72
N ALA A 127 2.99 14.95 -8.55
CA ALA A 127 4.33 14.51 -8.21
C ALA A 127 4.40 14.17 -6.71
N VAL A 128 4.75 12.91 -6.41
CA VAL A 128 4.87 12.38 -5.04
C VAL A 128 6.31 12.41 -4.53
N GLY A 129 7.25 12.75 -5.40
CA GLY A 129 8.67 12.79 -5.12
C GLY A 129 9.47 13.02 -6.38
N VAL A 130 10.76 12.77 -6.31
CA VAL A 130 11.68 12.88 -7.45
C VAL A 130 12.69 11.74 -7.46
N LEU A 131 13.14 11.38 -8.67
CA LEU A 131 14.37 10.63 -8.90
C LEU A 131 15.43 11.64 -9.34
N LYS A 132 16.51 11.72 -8.59
CA LYS A 132 17.64 12.63 -8.84
C LYS A 132 18.89 11.83 -9.14
N THR A 133 19.66 12.26 -10.13
CA THR A 133 21.01 11.76 -10.40
C THR A 133 22.01 12.90 -10.40
N PHE A 134 23.27 12.60 -10.09
CA PHE A 134 24.28 13.64 -9.91
C PHE A 134 25.69 13.20 -10.36
N SER A 135 26.54 14.19 -10.59
CA SER A 135 27.96 14.01 -10.93
C SER A 135 28.86 14.92 -10.10
N HIS A 136 30.11 14.50 -9.92
CA HIS A 136 31.19 15.30 -9.29
C HIS A 136 31.84 16.30 -10.24
N LYS A 137 31.37 16.38 -11.49
CA LYS A 137 31.83 17.32 -12.50
C LYS A 137 30.69 18.22 -12.93
N THR A 138 30.97 19.45 -13.33
CA THR A 138 30.03 20.35 -13.99
C THR A 138 29.78 19.91 -15.43
N ASN A 139 28.63 20.31 -16.01
CA ASN A 139 28.30 20.07 -17.42
C ASN A 139 28.42 18.59 -17.83
N THR A 140 28.04 17.65 -16.93
CA THR A 140 28.16 16.21 -17.20
C THR A 140 27.03 15.70 -18.06
N PHE A 141 25.84 16.24 -17.87
CA PHE A 141 24.59 15.67 -18.41
C PHE A 141 24.14 16.39 -19.67
N ASP A 142 23.55 15.63 -20.58
CA ASP A 142 22.93 16.12 -21.81
C ASP A 142 21.39 15.89 -21.82
N ASP A 143 20.78 16.16 -22.97
CA ASP A 143 19.33 15.96 -23.14
C ASP A 143 18.97 14.48 -23.14
N LEU A 144 19.84 13.59 -23.63
CA LEU A 144 19.60 12.16 -23.61
C LEU A 144 19.60 11.62 -22.18
N ASP A 145 20.51 12.10 -21.31
CA ASP A 145 20.50 11.76 -19.87
C ASP A 145 19.20 12.21 -19.22
N THR A 146 18.73 13.40 -19.57
CA THR A 146 17.47 13.96 -19.04
C THR A 146 16.27 13.10 -19.45
N TYR A 147 16.16 12.70 -20.71
CA TYR A 147 15.10 11.81 -21.18
C TYR A 147 15.18 10.42 -20.56
N THR A 148 16.40 9.88 -20.44
CA THR A 148 16.63 8.56 -19.83
C THR A 148 16.17 8.55 -18.37
N LEU A 149 16.56 9.59 -17.59
CA LEU A 149 16.13 9.72 -16.20
C LEU A 149 14.60 9.89 -16.09
N GLN A 150 14.00 10.66 -17.00
CA GLN A 150 12.54 10.82 -17.01
C GLN A 150 11.82 9.50 -17.25
N LEU A 151 12.26 8.69 -18.21
CA LEU A 151 11.69 7.36 -18.46
C LEU A 151 11.82 6.47 -17.22
N LEU A 152 13.01 6.45 -16.60
CA LEU A 152 13.23 5.65 -15.40
C LEU A 152 12.39 6.14 -14.21
N ALA A 153 12.22 7.46 -14.08
CA ALA A 153 11.36 8.05 -13.05
C ALA A 153 9.88 7.67 -13.24
N MET A 154 9.38 7.68 -14.47
CA MET A 154 8.00 7.24 -14.78
C MET A 154 7.78 5.76 -14.41
N MET A 155 8.71 4.87 -14.78
CA MET A 155 8.65 3.45 -14.45
C MET A 155 8.76 3.22 -12.95
N THR A 156 9.68 3.93 -12.28
CA THR A 156 9.85 3.87 -10.82
C THR A 156 8.58 4.31 -10.11
N SER A 157 7.95 5.39 -10.57
CA SER A 157 6.70 5.87 -9.98
C SER A 157 5.58 4.84 -10.11
N ALA A 158 5.41 4.24 -11.29
CA ALA A 158 4.40 3.21 -11.52
C ALA A 158 4.63 1.97 -10.61
N ALA A 159 5.86 1.45 -10.60
CA ALA A 159 6.22 0.30 -9.77
C ALA A 159 6.10 0.58 -8.27
N LEU A 160 6.47 1.79 -7.82
CA LEU A 160 6.38 2.20 -6.42
C LEU A 160 4.91 2.24 -5.94
N MET A 161 4.02 2.78 -6.77
CA MET A 161 2.60 2.86 -6.42
C MET A 161 1.95 1.49 -6.37
N GLU A 162 2.24 0.63 -7.34
CA GLU A 162 1.77 -0.76 -7.34
C GLU A 162 2.27 -1.51 -6.09
N ALA A 163 3.54 -1.35 -5.74
CA ALA A 163 4.12 -1.94 -4.53
C ALA A 163 3.44 -1.44 -3.25
N GLN A 164 3.12 -0.16 -3.17
CA GLN A 164 2.40 0.41 -2.02
C GLN A 164 0.97 -0.12 -1.92
N GLU A 165 0.27 -0.26 -3.03
CA GLU A 165 -1.08 -0.80 -3.07
C GLU A 165 -1.13 -2.28 -2.65
N ILE A 166 -0.22 -3.10 -3.17
CA ILE A 166 -0.07 -4.50 -2.76
C ILE A 166 0.18 -4.59 -1.25
N ARG A 167 1.11 -3.78 -0.72
CA ARG A 167 1.46 -3.79 0.70
C ARG A 167 0.30 -3.32 1.59
N ALA A 168 -0.42 -2.27 1.17
CA ALA A 168 -1.60 -1.79 1.89
C ALA A 168 -2.71 -2.84 1.95
N ARG A 169 -2.94 -3.55 0.84
CA ARG A 169 -3.90 -4.66 0.76
C ARG A 169 -3.49 -5.82 1.68
N GLN A 170 -2.23 -6.24 1.63
CA GLN A 170 -1.72 -7.30 2.52
C GLN A 170 -1.86 -6.94 3.99
N ALA A 171 -1.47 -5.72 4.38
CA ALA A 171 -1.60 -5.24 5.76
C ALA A 171 -3.07 -5.18 6.21
N SER A 172 -4.00 -4.82 5.32
CA SER A 172 -5.43 -4.83 5.59
C SER A 172 -5.97 -6.26 5.79
N GLU A 173 -5.56 -7.20 4.92
CA GLU A 173 -5.95 -8.61 5.04
C GLU A 173 -5.40 -9.26 6.32
N GLU A 174 -4.14 -8.99 6.68
CA GLU A 174 -3.54 -9.47 7.93
C GLU A 174 -4.24 -8.91 9.16
N ARG A 175 -4.57 -7.62 9.13
CA ARG A 175 -5.35 -6.98 10.22
C ARG A 175 -6.73 -7.60 10.35
N TYR A 176 -7.41 -7.83 9.23
CA TYR A 176 -8.70 -8.52 9.22
C TYR A 176 -8.59 -9.93 9.81
N ARG A 177 -7.61 -10.72 9.36
CA ARG A 177 -7.39 -12.08 9.88
C ARG A 177 -7.09 -12.08 11.38
N MET A 178 -6.29 -11.13 11.87
CA MET A 178 -5.98 -11.03 13.30
C MET A 178 -7.23 -10.67 14.13
N LEU A 179 -7.98 -9.66 13.70
CA LEU A 179 -9.16 -9.20 14.44
C LEU A 179 -10.31 -10.20 14.35
N PHE A 180 -10.49 -10.84 13.22
CA PHE A 180 -11.55 -11.80 12.97
C PHE A 180 -11.21 -13.19 13.53
N GLY A 181 -10.04 -13.74 13.17
CA GLY A 181 -9.66 -15.11 13.50
C GLY A 181 -9.23 -15.32 14.96
N ARG A 182 -8.61 -14.30 15.60
CA ARG A 182 -8.15 -14.39 17.00
C ARG A 182 -9.13 -13.80 18.00
N ASN A 183 -10.31 -13.34 17.56
CA ASN A 183 -11.34 -12.87 18.46
C ASN A 183 -11.87 -14.05 19.28
N VAL A 184 -11.87 -13.90 20.60
CA VAL A 184 -12.46 -14.90 21.51
C VAL A 184 -13.98 -14.94 21.40
N ALA A 185 -14.63 -13.83 21.02
CA ALA A 185 -16.05 -13.87 20.67
C ALA A 185 -16.24 -14.54 19.30
N GLY A 186 -17.27 -15.33 19.15
CA GLY A 186 -17.72 -15.84 17.87
C GLY A 186 -18.19 -14.68 17.00
N VAL A 187 -17.58 -14.50 15.83
CA VAL A 187 -17.98 -13.45 14.86
C VAL A 187 -18.69 -14.12 13.70
N PHE A 188 -19.75 -13.51 13.21
CA PHE A 188 -20.50 -14.03 12.08
C PHE A 188 -21.02 -12.95 11.14
N ARG A 189 -21.22 -13.34 9.89
CA ARG A 189 -21.92 -12.58 8.88
C ARG A 189 -22.89 -13.51 8.15
N THR A 190 -24.16 -13.11 8.09
CA THR A 190 -25.20 -13.90 7.43
C THR A 190 -26.08 -13.04 6.54
N THR A 191 -26.73 -13.65 5.57
CA THR A 191 -27.86 -13.03 4.88
C THR A 191 -29.11 -13.05 5.76
N LEU A 192 -30.10 -12.24 5.42
CA LEU A 192 -31.39 -12.25 6.14
C LEU A 192 -32.15 -13.59 5.92
N ASP A 193 -31.99 -14.19 4.74
CA ASP A 193 -32.57 -15.50 4.40
C ASP A 193 -31.83 -16.69 5.01
N GLY A 194 -30.74 -16.48 5.77
CA GLY A 194 -30.11 -17.48 6.62
C GLY A 194 -28.84 -18.13 6.10
N ARG A 195 -28.30 -17.72 4.96
CA ARG A 195 -27.02 -18.22 4.52
C ARG A 195 -25.90 -17.63 5.38
N ILE A 196 -25.02 -18.49 5.90
CA ILE A 196 -23.81 -18.05 6.62
C ILE A 196 -22.77 -17.67 5.57
N LEU A 197 -22.42 -16.38 5.53
CA LEU A 197 -21.45 -15.82 4.58
C LEU A 197 -20.03 -15.90 5.11
N ASP A 198 -19.89 -15.73 6.44
CA ASP A 198 -18.59 -15.76 7.10
C ASP A 198 -18.74 -16.01 8.59
N CYS A 199 -17.74 -16.66 9.21
CA CYS A 199 -17.65 -16.86 10.64
C CYS A 199 -16.20 -17.11 11.05
N ASN A 200 -15.87 -16.90 12.32
CA ASN A 200 -14.53 -17.24 12.83
C ASN A 200 -14.55 -18.62 13.53
N GLU A 201 -13.36 -19.13 13.84
CA GLU A 201 -13.21 -20.42 14.53
C GLU A 201 -13.83 -20.44 15.93
N ALA A 202 -13.85 -19.30 16.63
CA ALA A 202 -14.48 -19.22 17.94
C ALA A 202 -15.98 -19.49 17.86
N LEU A 203 -16.69 -18.97 16.84
CA LEU A 203 -18.10 -19.29 16.63
C LEU A 203 -18.33 -20.77 16.33
N ALA A 204 -17.53 -21.35 15.44
CA ALA A 204 -17.59 -22.78 15.12
C ALA A 204 -17.41 -23.63 16.39
N GLY A 205 -16.41 -23.28 17.21
CA GLY A 205 -16.16 -23.95 18.49
C GLY A 205 -17.31 -23.83 19.48
N TYR A 206 -17.89 -22.65 19.69
CA TYR A 206 -19.05 -22.46 20.56
C TYR A 206 -20.25 -23.29 20.12
N LEU A 207 -20.46 -23.40 18.80
CA LEU A 207 -21.57 -24.15 18.23
C LEU A 207 -21.26 -25.64 18.01
N GLY A 208 -20.08 -26.11 18.41
CA GLY A 208 -19.71 -27.53 18.34
C GLY A 208 -19.40 -28.05 16.93
N TYR A 209 -19.06 -27.18 15.99
CA TYR A 209 -18.60 -27.54 14.65
C TYR A 209 -17.08 -27.78 14.65
N ALA A 210 -16.60 -28.67 13.79
CA ALA A 210 -15.20 -29.07 13.74
C ALA A 210 -14.28 -27.97 13.22
N SER A 211 -14.80 -27.07 12.36
CA SER A 211 -14.06 -25.93 11.79
C SER A 211 -15.04 -24.85 11.29
N ARG A 212 -14.48 -23.71 10.92
CA ARG A 212 -15.21 -22.64 10.22
C ARG A 212 -15.87 -23.16 8.93
N GLU A 213 -15.15 -23.94 8.12
CA GLU A 213 -15.67 -24.51 6.87
C GLU A 213 -16.85 -25.46 7.11
N ASP A 214 -16.79 -26.24 8.18
CA ASP A 214 -17.89 -27.10 8.60
C ASP A 214 -19.15 -26.29 8.94
N LEU A 215 -19.02 -25.18 9.68
CA LEU A 215 -20.13 -24.30 9.98
C LEU A 215 -20.68 -23.58 8.74
N LEU A 216 -19.81 -23.13 7.82
CA LEU A 216 -20.22 -22.44 6.59
C LEU A 216 -21.03 -23.34 5.64
N ALA A 217 -20.91 -24.65 5.74
CA ALA A 217 -21.71 -25.60 4.97
C ALA A 217 -23.18 -25.71 5.45
N HIS A 218 -23.51 -25.07 6.57
CA HIS A 218 -24.84 -25.09 7.19
C HIS A 218 -25.57 -23.75 7.02
N GLN A 219 -26.86 -23.76 7.42
CA GLN A 219 -27.66 -22.57 7.40
C GLN A 219 -27.83 -22.01 8.83
N ALA A 220 -28.02 -20.72 8.94
CA ALA A 220 -28.25 -20.10 10.24
C ALA A 220 -29.52 -20.63 10.98
N TRP A 221 -30.46 -21.19 10.25
CA TRP A 221 -31.64 -21.89 10.85
C TRP A 221 -31.22 -23.08 11.69
N ASP A 222 -30.19 -23.80 11.33
CA ASP A 222 -29.71 -24.99 11.99
C ASP A 222 -29.17 -24.72 13.40
N ILE A 223 -28.80 -23.46 13.64
CA ILE A 223 -28.21 -22.99 14.90
C ILE A 223 -29.29 -22.63 15.94
N TYR A 224 -30.53 -22.43 15.53
CA TYR A 224 -31.63 -22.09 16.46
C TYR A 224 -32.36 -23.33 16.92
N GLN A 225 -32.85 -23.29 18.16
CA GLN A 225 -33.64 -24.40 18.70
C GLN A 225 -34.94 -24.58 17.92
N GLN A 226 -35.66 -23.47 17.64
CA GLN A 226 -36.84 -23.42 16.80
C GLN A 226 -36.68 -22.36 15.71
N ARG A 227 -37.25 -22.60 14.54
CA ARG A 227 -37.23 -21.68 13.43
C ARG A 227 -37.84 -20.32 13.75
N SER A 228 -38.91 -20.34 14.54
CA SER A 228 -39.62 -19.16 15.06
C SER A 228 -38.71 -18.23 15.90
N ASP A 229 -37.70 -18.78 16.56
CA ASP A 229 -36.77 -17.95 17.38
C ASP A 229 -35.92 -17.08 16.51
N ARG A 230 -35.45 -17.59 15.34
CA ARG A 230 -34.75 -16.78 14.35
C ARG A 230 -35.68 -15.74 13.73
N GLU A 231 -36.92 -16.08 13.41
CA GLU A 231 -37.89 -15.14 12.84
C GLU A 231 -38.07 -13.94 13.75
N LYS A 232 -38.37 -14.19 15.05
CA LYS A 232 -38.48 -13.12 16.06
C LYS A 232 -37.21 -12.28 16.19
N TYR A 233 -36.05 -12.94 16.22
CA TYR A 233 -34.74 -12.24 16.27
C TYR A 233 -34.56 -11.32 15.08
N LEU A 234 -34.91 -11.76 13.87
CA LEU A 234 -34.79 -10.95 12.66
C LEU A 234 -35.80 -9.80 12.63
N GLU A 235 -37.04 -10.01 13.10
CA GLU A 235 -38.03 -8.95 13.22
C GLU A 235 -37.56 -7.84 14.17
N GLU A 236 -37.05 -8.21 15.36
CA GLU A 236 -36.42 -7.26 16.29
C GLU A 236 -35.24 -6.51 15.64
N LEU A 237 -34.34 -7.24 14.99
CA LEU A 237 -33.16 -6.67 14.36
C LEU A 237 -33.51 -5.76 13.17
N GLN A 238 -34.54 -6.09 12.39
CA GLN A 238 -34.98 -5.24 11.27
C GLN A 238 -35.65 -3.96 11.78
N ARG A 239 -36.41 -4.03 12.88
CA ARG A 239 -37.05 -2.87 13.51
C ARG A 239 -36.02 -1.92 14.12
N ASP A 240 -35.09 -2.47 14.90
CA ASP A 240 -34.18 -1.68 15.74
C ASP A 240 -32.81 -1.42 15.07
N ARG A 241 -32.54 -2.05 13.90
CA ARG A 241 -31.33 -2.01 13.11
C ARG A 241 -30.07 -2.58 13.78
N ALA A 242 -30.07 -2.63 15.11
CA ALA A 242 -29.00 -3.25 15.90
C ALA A 242 -29.57 -3.79 17.21
N LEU A 243 -29.04 -4.92 17.67
CA LEU A 243 -29.37 -5.52 18.97
C LEU A 243 -28.07 -5.69 19.76
N THR A 244 -28.10 -5.33 21.04
CA THR A 244 -26.92 -5.44 21.92
C THR A 244 -27.25 -6.39 23.07
N ASN A 245 -26.31 -7.32 23.32
CA ASN A 245 -26.41 -8.28 24.44
C ASN A 245 -27.75 -9.07 24.48
N ARG A 246 -28.25 -9.43 23.29
CA ARG A 246 -29.49 -10.24 23.19
C ARG A 246 -29.18 -11.70 23.55
N ARG A 247 -29.81 -12.22 24.58
CA ARG A 247 -29.73 -13.64 24.96
C ARG A 247 -30.57 -14.50 24.03
N LEU A 248 -29.95 -15.53 23.44
CA LEU A 248 -30.57 -16.47 22.51
C LEU A 248 -30.24 -17.90 22.92
N GLN A 249 -31.23 -18.77 22.88
CA GLN A 249 -31.01 -20.21 22.97
C GLN A 249 -30.60 -20.74 21.61
N LEU A 250 -29.37 -21.26 21.55
CA LEU A 250 -28.77 -21.75 20.31
C LEU A 250 -28.52 -23.26 20.44
N ARG A 251 -28.61 -23.96 19.33
CA ARG A 251 -28.36 -25.39 19.22
C ARG A 251 -27.01 -25.67 18.63
N ARG A 252 -26.20 -26.46 19.33
CA ARG A 252 -24.94 -26.98 18.82
C ARG A 252 -25.16 -28.08 17.78
N LYS A 253 -24.11 -28.44 17.05
CA LYS A 253 -24.13 -29.52 16.06
C LYS A 253 -24.55 -30.88 16.66
N ASP A 254 -24.18 -31.17 17.90
CA ASP A 254 -24.57 -32.40 18.61
C ASP A 254 -26.00 -32.38 19.14
N GLY A 255 -26.76 -31.29 18.96
CA GLY A 255 -28.12 -31.08 19.43
C GLY A 255 -28.21 -30.48 20.82
N SER A 256 -27.14 -30.31 21.57
CA SER A 256 -27.15 -29.65 22.89
C SER A 256 -27.49 -28.16 22.74
N ILE A 257 -28.10 -27.62 23.80
CA ILE A 257 -28.51 -26.19 23.81
C ILE A 257 -27.52 -25.38 24.64
N ILE A 258 -27.13 -24.24 24.08
CA ILE A 258 -26.33 -23.23 24.77
C ILE A 258 -27.06 -21.90 24.83
N MET A 259 -26.73 -21.09 25.82
CA MET A 259 -27.18 -19.70 25.89
C MET A 259 -26.07 -18.82 25.26
N GLY A 260 -26.40 -18.14 24.15
CA GLY A 260 -25.51 -17.17 23.52
C GLY A 260 -25.93 -15.74 23.82
N ILE A 261 -25.00 -14.89 24.16
CA ILE A 261 -25.17 -13.44 24.20
C ILE A 261 -24.74 -12.88 22.85
N VAL A 262 -25.69 -12.38 22.08
CA VAL A 262 -25.49 -11.90 20.71
C VAL A 262 -25.60 -10.39 20.63
N THR A 263 -24.65 -9.75 19.98
CA THR A 263 -24.71 -8.36 19.54
C THR A 263 -24.61 -8.35 18.01
N ALA A 264 -25.58 -7.73 17.33
CA ALA A 264 -25.61 -7.74 15.88
C ALA A 264 -26.23 -6.48 15.30
N SER A 265 -25.89 -6.18 14.05
CA SER A 265 -26.46 -5.07 13.28
C SER A 265 -26.70 -5.49 11.83
N ILE A 266 -27.67 -4.80 11.20
CA ILE A 266 -27.88 -4.91 9.75
C ILE A 266 -26.97 -3.89 9.06
N ILE A 267 -26.14 -4.39 8.13
CA ILE A 267 -25.26 -3.59 7.30
C ILE A 267 -25.71 -3.64 5.83
N PRO A 268 -25.77 -2.51 5.12
CA PRO A 268 -25.98 -2.50 3.68
C PRO A 268 -24.72 -3.02 2.96
N THR A 269 -24.92 -3.66 1.83
CA THR A 269 -23.82 -4.00 0.91
C THR A 269 -23.85 -3.11 -0.31
N ASP A 270 -22.73 -3.05 -1.04
CA ASP A 270 -22.62 -2.30 -2.31
C ASP A 270 -23.61 -2.80 -3.37
N SER A 271 -24.07 -4.06 -3.27
CA SER A 271 -25.12 -4.65 -4.12
C SER A 271 -26.54 -4.24 -3.74
N GLY A 272 -26.73 -3.48 -2.65
CA GLY A 272 -28.04 -3.10 -2.11
C GLY A 272 -28.72 -4.15 -1.25
N GLU A 273 -28.14 -5.35 -1.10
CA GLU A 273 -28.62 -6.37 -0.18
C GLU A 273 -28.22 -6.04 1.26
N SER A 274 -29.07 -6.41 2.21
CA SER A 274 -28.79 -6.27 3.64
C SER A 274 -28.18 -7.55 4.20
N GLN A 275 -27.14 -7.40 5.02
CA GLN A 275 -26.50 -8.51 5.74
C GLN A 275 -26.54 -8.27 7.24
N VAL A 276 -26.52 -9.35 8.02
CA VAL A 276 -26.37 -9.31 9.47
C VAL A 276 -24.91 -9.56 9.82
N LEU A 277 -24.31 -8.61 10.50
CA LEU A 277 -22.98 -8.74 11.11
C LEU A 277 -23.15 -8.78 12.62
N GLY A 278 -22.53 -9.74 13.28
CA GLY A 278 -22.66 -9.85 14.72
C GLY A 278 -21.53 -10.61 15.41
N THR A 279 -21.57 -10.53 16.73
CA THR A 279 -20.70 -11.29 17.63
C THR A 279 -21.54 -12.08 18.61
N MET A 280 -21.00 -13.20 19.08
CA MET A 280 -21.60 -14.06 20.08
C MET A 280 -20.56 -14.48 21.12
N VAL A 281 -20.91 -14.49 22.36
CA VAL A 281 -20.22 -15.18 23.44
C VAL A 281 -21.12 -16.14 24.13
N GLU A 282 -20.60 -17.24 24.68
CA GLU A 282 -21.36 -18.17 25.50
C GLU A 282 -21.64 -17.54 26.86
N ASP A 283 -22.89 -17.58 27.31
CA ASP A 283 -23.30 -17.14 28.65
C ASP A 283 -23.07 -18.31 29.63
N THR A 284 -21.97 -18.23 30.39
CA THR A 284 -21.53 -19.27 31.34
C THR A 284 -22.17 -19.12 32.73
#